data_1a44ac0f2d252a924a97ba2922d9f99d
#
_entry.id   1a44ac0f2d252a924a97ba2922d9f99d
#
_cell.length_a   1.000
_cell.length_b   1.000
_cell.length_c   1.000
_cell.angle_alpha   90.00
_cell.angle_beta   90.00
_cell.angle_gamma   90.00
#
_symmetry.space_group_name_H-M   'P 1'
#
loop_
_entity.id
_entity.type
_entity.pdbx_description
1 polymer ?
#
loop_
_entity_poly.entity_id
_entity_poly.type
_entity_poly.pdbx_seq_one_letter_code
_entity_poly.pdbx_strand_id
1 'polypeptide(L)'
;HVKKGLFLQPLELKKKLLEHRFIKIILNEKFVSFTEEKNKVEVHFKSGLSKSYDALAVCTGKGLKDFNDNLKVSYGQMAGISNKDLFNIKMPLNHQGYIIPKVNGTNWIGSTYEQSTDFKKENIEEKVKLNHAIFGNKDMSFEIQDLWEGERVSAKNNLPIASKIPGAKNIYCI
;
A
#
# COMPACT_ATOMS: atom_id res chain seq x y z
N HIS A 1 -22.30 -3.84 -9.89
CA HIS A 1 -21.98 -5.24 -9.54
C HIS A 1 -20.64 -5.63 -10.18
N VAL A 2 -19.60 -5.85 -9.38
CA VAL A 2 -18.39 -6.49 -9.84
C VAL A 2 -18.68 -8.00 -9.90
N LYS A 3 -18.72 -8.56 -11.08
CA LYS A 3 -19.05 -10.00 -11.28
C LYS A 3 -17.97 -10.95 -10.79
N LYS A 4 -16.72 -10.48 -10.67
CA LYS A 4 -15.57 -11.24 -10.14
C LYS A 4 -14.68 -10.31 -9.35
N GLY A 5 -14.37 -10.65 -8.13
CA GLY A 5 -13.40 -10.00 -7.27
C GLY A 5 -12.34 -10.99 -6.84
N LEU A 6 -11.12 -10.52 -6.64
CA LEU A 6 -10.01 -11.30 -6.13
C LEU A 6 -9.53 -10.69 -4.83
N PHE A 7 -9.42 -11.50 -3.80
CA PHE A 7 -8.77 -11.16 -2.55
C PHE A 7 -7.40 -11.83 -2.52
N LEU A 8 -6.37 -11.04 -2.29
CA LEU A 8 -4.99 -11.51 -2.18
C LEU A 8 -4.44 -11.13 -0.81
N GLN A 9 -3.65 -12.01 -0.24
CA GLN A 9 -2.81 -11.69 0.91
C GLN A 9 -1.45 -11.17 0.39
N PRO A 10 -1.16 -9.85 0.50
CA PRO A 10 0.02 -9.27 -0.14
C PRO A 10 1.34 -9.87 0.35
N LEU A 11 1.41 -10.21 1.63
CA LEU A 11 2.63 -10.80 2.21
C LEU A 11 2.93 -12.19 1.65
N GLU A 12 1.92 -13.04 1.52
CA GLU A 12 2.08 -14.37 0.96
C GLU A 12 2.41 -14.31 -0.54
N LEU A 13 1.73 -13.42 -1.27
CA LEU A 13 2.05 -13.17 -2.67
C LEU A 13 3.50 -12.68 -2.83
N LYS A 14 3.90 -11.68 -2.03
CA LYS A 14 5.26 -11.14 -2.02
C LYS A 14 6.29 -12.27 -1.77
N LYS A 15 6.06 -13.10 -0.75
CA LYS A 15 6.94 -14.22 -0.42
C LYS A 15 7.13 -15.12 -1.63
N LYS A 16 6.04 -15.59 -2.24
CA LYS A 16 6.09 -16.48 -3.41
C LYS A 16 6.76 -15.85 -4.63
N LEU A 17 6.51 -14.56 -4.90
CA LEU A 17 7.14 -13.87 -6.01
C LEU A 17 8.65 -13.69 -5.81
N LEU A 18 9.10 -13.54 -4.56
CA LEU A 18 10.52 -13.33 -4.23
C LEU A 18 11.32 -14.63 -4.09
N GLU A 19 10.67 -15.78 -4.04
CA GLU A 19 11.31 -17.11 -3.98
C GLU A 19 11.89 -17.57 -5.34
N HIS A 20 12.20 -16.66 -6.25
CA HIS A 20 12.73 -17.02 -7.57
C HIS A 20 14.26 -16.98 -7.58
N ARG A 21 14.90 -17.99 -8.21
CA ARG A 21 16.36 -18.15 -8.21
C ARG A 21 17.17 -16.96 -8.77
N PHE A 22 16.55 -16.14 -9.59
CA PHE A 22 17.18 -14.94 -10.17
C PHE A 22 16.90 -13.66 -9.35
N ILE A 23 16.15 -13.74 -8.26
CA ILE A 23 15.88 -12.62 -7.38
C ILE A 23 16.82 -12.69 -6.17
N LYS A 24 17.61 -11.65 -5.99
CA LYS A 24 18.42 -11.46 -4.80
C LYS A 24 17.88 -10.33 -3.95
N ILE A 25 17.45 -10.67 -2.74
CA ILE A 25 16.95 -9.70 -1.78
C ILE A 25 18.11 -9.20 -0.93
N ILE A 26 18.21 -7.88 -0.77
CA ILE A 26 19.13 -7.22 0.14
C ILE A 26 18.28 -6.48 1.16
N LEU A 27 18.36 -6.89 2.42
CA LEU A 27 17.62 -6.30 3.53
C LEU A 27 18.52 -5.36 4.33
N ASN A 28 17.89 -4.46 5.08
CA ASN A 28 18.54 -3.50 5.98
C ASN A 28 19.48 -2.51 5.28
N GLU A 29 19.33 -2.35 3.97
CA GLU A 29 20.04 -1.35 3.19
C GLU A 29 19.10 -0.20 2.82
N LYS A 30 19.49 1.00 3.21
CA LYS A 30 18.75 2.21 2.84
C LYS A 30 19.36 2.79 1.57
N PHE A 31 18.58 2.87 0.51
CA PHE A 31 18.91 3.61 -0.71
C PHE A 31 19.20 5.09 -0.38
N VAL A 32 20.24 5.65 -0.97
CA VAL A 32 20.64 7.05 -0.81
C VAL A 32 20.55 7.78 -2.15
N SER A 33 21.24 7.28 -3.15
CA SER A 33 21.34 7.92 -4.47
C SER A 33 21.72 6.91 -5.54
N PHE A 34 21.74 7.38 -6.75
CA PHE A 34 22.31 6.68 -7.90
C PHE A 34 23.13 7.62 -8.77
N THR A 35 24.06 7.04 -9.52
CA THR A 35 24.74 7.69 -10.63
C THR A 35 24.58 6.85 -11.89
N GLU A 36 24.54 7.45 -13.06
CA GLU A 36 24.43 6.72 -14.31
C GLU A 36 25.64 7.05 -15.20
N GLU A 37 26.45 6.03 -15.49
CA GLU A 37 27.64 6.15 -16.32
C GLU A 37 27.75 4.97 -17.30
N LYS A 38 28.12 5.26 -18.55
CA LYS A 38 28.43 4.26 -19.58
C LYS A 38 27.42 3.11 -19.68
N ASN A 39 26.12 3.42 -19.64
CA ASN A 39 25.02 2.45 -19.68
C ASN A 39 24.89 1.55 -18.43
N LYS A 40 25.49 1.93 -17.32
CA LYS A 40 25.31 1.28 -16.01
C LYS A 40 24.76 2.28 -15.00
N VAL A 41 24.00 1.78 -14.07
CA VAL A 41 23.49 2.53 -12.93
C VAL A 41 24.19 2.05 -11.69
N GLU A 42 24.94 2.91 -11.04
CA GLU A 42 25.53 2.63 -9.73
C GLU A 42 24.58 3.12 -8.64
N VAL A 43 24.20 2.22 -7.76
CA VAL A 43 23.27 2.48 -6.65
C VAL A 43 24.06 2.56 -5.36
N HIS A 44 23.88 3.65 -4.62
CA HIS A 44 24.58 3.94 -3.37
C HIS A 44 23.65 3.73 -2.17
N PHE A 45 24.15 3.04 -1.16
CA PHE A 45 23.42 2.74 0.07
C PHE A 45 24.01 3.46 1.26
N LYS A 46 23.20 3.67 2.30
CA LYS A 46 23.61 4.36 3.53
C LYS A 46 24.78 3.66 4.26
N SER A 47 24.91 2.37 4.10
CA SER A 47 26.03 1.59 4.66
C SER A 47 27.40 1.89 4.02
N GLY A 48 27.42 2.66 2.92
CA GLY A 48 28.61 2.88 2.08
C GLY A 48 28.75 1.83 0.97
N LEU A 49 27.89 0.81 0.94
CA LEU A 49 27.85 -0.15 -0.15
C LEU A 49 27.41 0.53 -1.44
N SER A 50 28.11 0.22 -2.55
CA SER A 50 27.67 0.58 -3.90
C SER A 50 27.57 -0.67 -4.76
N LYS A 51 26.61 -0.66 -5.69
CA LYS A 51 26.41 -1.76 -6.65
C LYS A 51 26.01 -1.24 -8.01
N SER A 52 26.58 -1.86 -9.05
CA SER A 52 26.35 -1.52 -10.44
C SER A 52 25.34 -2.48 -11.07
N TYR A 53 24.39 -1.91 -11.83
CA TYR A 53 23.31 -2.62 -12.53
C TYR A 53 23.14 -2.10 -13.96
N ASP A 54 22.48 -2.89 -14.80
CA ASP A 54 22.13 -2.45 -16.17
C ASP A 54 20.95 -1.46 -16.17
N ALA A 55 20.04 -1.59 -15.22
CA ALA A 55 18.90 -0.71 -15.05
C ALA A 55 18.45 -0.66 -13.58
N LEU A 56 17.77 0.41 -13.21
CA LEU A 56 17.18 0.61 -11.90
C LEU A 56 15.68 0.90 -12.02
N ALA A 57 14.85 0.16 -11.30
CA ALA A 57 13.45 0.48 -11.09
C ALA A 57 13.26 1.01 -9.66
N VAL A 58 12.85 2.26 -9.53
CA VAL A 58 12.60 2.92 -8.25
C VAL A 58 11.13 2.73 -7.88
N CYS A 59 10.88 1.96 -6.82
CA CYS A 59 9.53 1.62 -6.31
C CYS A 59 9.41 1.99 -4.83
N THR A 60 9.88 3.18 -4.46
CA THR A 60 10.04 3.60 -3.06
C THR A 60 8.79 4.24 -2.47
N GLY A 61 7.63 4.10 -3.12
CA GLY A 61 6.39 4.71 -2.67
C GLY A 61 6.53 6.23 -2.55
N LYS A 62 6.34 6.80 -1.35
CA LYS A 62 6.46 8.24 -1.09
C LYS A 62 7.80 8.84 -1.56
N GLY A 63 8.89 8.09 -1.49
CA GLY A 63 10.19 8.54 -1.98
C GLY A 63 10.24 8.79 -3.48
N LEU A 64 9.25 8.34 -4.26
CA LEU A 64 9.14 8.70 -5.67
C LEU A 64 8.87 10.18 -5.91
N LYS A 65 8.37 10.92 -4.92
CA LYS A 65 8.16 12.38 -5.05
C LYS A 65 9.46 13.14 -5.32
N ASP A 66 10.58 12.61 -4.88
CA ASP A 66 11.90 13.20 -5.12
C ASP A 66 12.29 13.13 -6.62
N PHE A 67 11.58 12.33 -7.39
CA PHE A 67 11.83 12.07 -8.81
C PHE A 67 10.67 12.48 -9.73
N ASN A 68 9.50 12.77 -9.17
CA ASN A 68 8.32 13.10 -9.99
C ASN A 68 7.30 13.95 -9.22
N ASP A 69 7.19 15.22 -9.62
CA ASP A 69 6.27 16.20 -9.03
C ASP A 69 4.78 15.95 -9.35
N ASN A 70 4.48 15.06 -10.28
CA ASN A 70 3.11 14.71 -10.65
C ASN A 70 2.47 13.69 -9.69
N LEU A 71 3.11 13.43 -8.57
CA LEU A 71 2.61 12.54 -7.54
C LEU A 71 1.88 13.30 -6.43
N LYS A 72 0.83 12.68 -5.92
CA LYS A 72 0.14 13.07 -4.70
C LYS A 72 0.26 11.97 -3.66
N VAL A 73 0.31 12.35 -2.40
CA VAL A 73 0.26 11.43 -1.26
C VAL A 73 -1.11 11.56 -0.63
N SER A 74 -1.75 10.43 -0.39
CA SER A 74 -2.95 10.33 0.45
C SER A 74 -2.66 9.41 1.62
N TYR A 75 -3.32 9.67 2.72
CA TYR A 75 -3.20 8.92 3.96
C TYR A 75 -4.46 8.12 4.19
N GLY A 76 -4.37 7.02 4.89
CA GLY A 76 -5.56 6.23 5.18
C GLY A 76 -5.35 5.30 6.35
N GLN A 77 -6.47 5.01 7.01
CA GLN A 77 -6.56 4.10 8.13
C GLN A 77 -7.45 2.92 7.78
N MET A 78 -7.16 1.77 8.37
CA MET A 78 -8.00 0.59 8.38
C MET A 78 -8.14 0.08 9.81
N ALA A 79 -9.36 -0.26 10.21
CA ALA A 79 -9.64 -0.82 11.52
C ALA A 79 -9.78 -2.34 11.43
N GLY A 80 -9.09 -3.03 12.30
CA GLY A 80 -9.27 -4.45 12.58
C GLY A 80 -10.32 -4.65 13.67
N ILE A 81 -11.39 -5.36 13.36
CA ILE A 81 -12.49 -5.60 14.25
C ILE A 81 -12.61 -7.08 14.51
N SER A 82 -12.58 -7.45 15.78
CA SER A 82 -12.92 -8.79 16.19
C SER A 82 -14.32 -8.77 16.78
N ASN A 83 -15.29 -9.06 15.97
CA ASN A 83 -16.59 -9.38 16.49
C ASN A 83 -17.00 -10.76 16.00
N LYS A 84 -17.33 -11.66 16.94
CA LYS A 84 -17.71 -13.03 16.63
C LYS A 84 -18.98 -13.11 15.79
N ASP A 85 -19.82 -12.09 15.88
CA ASP A 85 -21.18 -12.10 15.33
C ASP A 85 -21.33 -11.25 14.07
N LEU A 86 -20.34 -10.41 13.75
CA LEU A 86 -20.53 -9.34 12.80
C LEU A 86 -20.55 -9.78 11.37
N PHE A 87 -19.64 -10.65 10.99
CA PHE A 87 -19.48 -10.91 9.58
C PHE A 87 -18.99 -12.34 9.31
N ASN A 88 -19.91 -13.21 9.09
CA ASN A 88 -19.59 -14.44 8.39
C ASN A 88 -19.52 -14.20 6.88
N ILE A 89 -18.94 -13.04 6.52
CA ILE A 89 -18.73 -12.70 5.12
C ILE A 89 -17.57 -13.54 4.58
N LYS A 90 -17.84 -14.17 3.46
CA LYS A 90 -16.85 -15.01 2.76
C LYS A 90 -16.14 -14.26 1.64
N MET A 91 -16.60 -13.07 1.30
CA MET A 91 -16.11 -12.26 0.19
C MET A 91 -15.90 -10.81 0.63
N PRO A 92 -14.90 -10.12 0.06
CA PRO A 92 -14.76 -8.68 0.27
C PRO A 92 -16.00 -7.94 -0.20
N LEU A 93 -16.43 -6.98 0.59
CA LEU A 93 -17.52 -6.07 0.23
C LEU A 93 -16.96 -4.68 0.00
N ASN A 94 -17.50 -4.00 -1.00
CA ASN A 94 -17.17 -2.60 -1.29
C ASN A 94 -18.48 -1.80 -1.30
N HIS A 95 -18.53 -0.78 -0.45
CA HIS A 95 -19.64 0.16 -0.37
C HIS A 95 -19.10 1.56 -0.10
N GLN A 96 -19.16 2.06 1.12
CA GLN A 96 -18.54 3.34 1.51
C GLN A 96 -17.09 3.18 2.01
N GLY A 97 -16.48 2.13 1.64
CA GLY A 97 -15.17 1.62 1.98
C GLY A 97 -15.16 0.14 1.65
N TYR A 98 -14.22 -0.61 2.16
CA TYR A 98 -14.23 -2.06 2.01
C TYR A 98 -14.28 -2.76 3.36
N ILE A 99 -14.92 -3.92 3.33
CA ILE A 99 -14.88 -4.87 4.41
C ILE A 99 -14.15 -6.09 3.86
N ILE A 100 -13.03 -6.41 4.47
CA ILE A 100 -12.21 -7.56 4.12
C ILE A 100 -12.59 -8.71 5.05
N PRO A 101 -12.87 -9.91 4.51
CA PRO A 101 -13.18 -11.08 5.31
C PRO A 101 -12.07 -11.39 6.29
N LYS A 102 -12.43 -12.17 7.28
CA LYS A 102 -11.57 -12.56 8.38
C LYS A 102 -10.21 -13.09 7.94
N VAL A 103 -9.15 -12.33 8.23
CA VAL A 103 -7.77 -12.74 8.06
C VAL A 103 -7.16 -12.88 9.46
N ASN A 104 -6.68 -14.08 9.79
CA ASN A 104 -6.12 -14.39 11.12
C ASN A 104 -7.04 -14.01 12.31
N GLY A 105 -8.35 -14.16 12.11
CA GLY A 105 -9.31 -13.88 13.17
C GLY A 105 -9.91 -12.48 13.15
N THR A 106 -9.37 -11.55 12.38
CA THR A 106 -9.76 -10.14 12.33
C THR A 106 -10.42 -9.77 11.00
N ASN A 107 -11.57 -9.11 11.05
CA ASN A 107 -12.15 -8.46 9.88
C ASN A 107 -11.57 -7.05 9.75
N TRP A 108 -11.21 -6.65 8.54
CA TRP A 108 -10.66 -5.32 8.30
C TRP A 108 -11.67 -4.44 7.59
N ILE A 109 -11.88 -3.25 8.13
CA ILE A 109 -12.76 -2.22 7.56
C ILE A 109 -11.93 -0.98 7.24
N GLY A 110 -12.10 -0.46 6.06
CA GLY A 110 -11.43 0.78 5.62
C GLY A 110 -11.85 1.16 4.22
N SER A 111 -11.15 2.10 3.67
CA SER A 111 -10.15 2.94 4.34
C SER A 111 -10.67 4.36 4.43
N THR A 112 -10.09 5.12 5.33
CA THR A 112 -10.20 6.58 5.26
C THR A 112 -9.32 7.08 4.11
N TYR A 113 -9.59 8.29 3.64
CA TYR A 113 -8.78 8.97 2.61
C TYR A 113 -8.55 10.40 3.09
N GLU A 114 -7.37 10.66 3.55
CA GLU A 114 -7.00 11.92 4.15
C GLU A 114 -5.85 12.56 3.38
N GLN A 115 -5.82 13.89 3.37
CA GLN A 115 -4.74 14.64 2.71
C GLN A 115 -3.67 15.10 3.67
N SER A 116 -3.85 14.81 4.96
CA SER A 116 -2.94 15.15 6.04
C SER A 116 -2.48 13.90 6.78
N THR A 117 -1.31 13.97 7.40
CA THR A 117 -0.80 12.95 8.33
C THR A 117 -1.45 13.01 9.70
N ASP A 118 -2.31 13.98 9.94
CA ASP A 118 -3.05 14.12 11.19
C ASP A 118 -4.26 13.18 11.18
N PHE A 119 -4.01 11.93 11.46
CA PHE A 119 -5.03 10.89 11.52
C PHE A 119 -5.94 11.12 12.72
N LYS A 120 -7.24 11.22 12.44
CA LYS A 120 -8.27 11.33 13.46
C LYS A 120 -8.92 9.98 13.68
N LYS A 121 -8.91 9.50 14.91
CA LYS A 121 -9.54 8.23 15.29
C LYS A 121 -11.04 8.23 14.97
N GLU A 122 -11.68 9.36 15.10
CA GLU A 122 -13.11 9.55 14.80
C GLU A 122 -13.44 9.24 13.34
N ASN A 123 -12.53 9.54 12.40
CA ASN A 123 -12.73 9.27 10.98
C ASN A 123 -12.85 7.78 10.69
N ILE A 124 -12.02 6.96 11.33
CA ILE A 124 -12.10 5.51 11.13
C ILE A 124 -13.31 4.91 11.88
N GLU A 125 -13.66 5.43 13.05
CA GLU A 125 -14.85 4.99 13.79
C GLU A 125 -16.12 5.28 13.00
N GLU A 126 -16.24 6.47 12.39
CA GLU A 126 -17.35 6.80 11.52
C GLU A 126 -17.41 5.88 10.31
N LYS A 127 -16.27 5.60 9.68
CA LYS A 127 -16.16 4.68 8.54
C LYS A 127 -16.61 3.28 8.92
N VAL A 128 -16.27 2.81 10.12
CA VAL A 128 -16.73 1.53 10.65
C VAL A 128 -18.24 1.54 10.82
N LYS A 129 -18.81 2.58 11.45
CA LYS A 129 -20.27 2.73 11.65
C LYS A 129 -21.04 2.70 10.33
N LEU A 130 -20.56 3.45 9.32
CA LEU A 130 -21.17 3.51 7.99
C LEU A 130 -21.19 2.14 7.31
N ASN A 131 -20.11 1.39 7.41
CA ASN A 131 -20.05 0.05 6.83
C ASN A 131 -20.90 -0.97 7.60
N HIS A 132 -21.07 -0.79 8.90
CA HIS A 132 -21.98 -1.59 9.71
C HIS A 132 -23.45 -1.41 9.33
N ALA A 133 -23.85 -0.19 9.02
CA ALA A 133 -25.21 0.12 8.65
C ALA A 133 -25.73 -0.66 7.43
N ILE A 134 -24.82 -1.15 6.57
CA ILE A 134 -25.16 -2.01 5.42
C ILE A 134 -25.84 -3.31 5.85
N PHE A 135 -25.49 -3.82 7.02
CA PHE A 135 -26.02 -5.07 7.53
C PHE A 135 -27.32 -4.91 8.34
N GLY A 136 -27.91 -3.72 8.31
CA GLY A 136 -29.21 -3.43 8.94
C GLY A 136 -29.15 -3.26 10.46
N ASN A 137 -27.99 -3.32 11.05
CA ASN A 137 -27.81 -3.24 12.51
C ASN A 137 -27.09 -1.95 12.88
N LYS A 138 -27.86 -0.88 13.14
CA LYS A 138 -27.32 0.45 13.45
C LYS A 138 -26.75 0.56 14.87
N ASP A 139 -27.13 -0.34 15.76
CA ASP A 139 -26.84 -0.25 17.20
C ASP A 139 -25.77 -1.26 17.67
N MET A 140 -25.08 -1.91 16.76
CA MET A 140 -24.01 -2.84 17.17
C MET A 140 -22.81 -2.10 17.72
N SER A 141 -22.45 -2.45 18.94
CA SER A 141 -21.16 -2.09 19.49
C SER A 141 -20.05 -2.85 18.78
N PHE A 142 -18.99 -2.17 18.43
CA PHE A 142 -17.78 -2.79 17.91
C PHE A 142 -16.57 -2.28 18.69
N GLU A 143 -15.56 -3.11 18.76
CA GLU A 143 -14.27 -2.76 19.34
C GLU A 143 -13.21 -2.80 18.24
N ILE A 144 -12.50 -1.70 18.09
CA ILE A 144 -11.31 -1.66 17.22
C ILE A 144 -10.17 -2.28 18.00
N GLN A 145 -9.72 -3.45 17.56
CA GLN A 145 -8.61 -4.18 18.18
C GLN A 145 -7.27 -3.82 17.56
N ASP A 146 -7.27 -3.59 16.25
CA ASP A 146 -6.09 -3.22 15.51
C ASP A 146 -6.36 -1.98 14.65
N LEU A 147 -5.36 -1.12 14.53
CA LEU A 147 -5.38 0.03 13.65
C LEU A 147 -4.17 -0.05 12.73
N TRP A 148 -4.43 -0.04 11.42
CA TRP A 148 -3.38 0.11 10.44
C TRP A 148 -3.48 1.48 9.78
N GLU A 149 -2.33 2.13 9.67
CA GLU A 149 -2.19 3.43 9.03
C GLU A 149 -1.16 3.36 7.91
N GLY A 150 -1.40 4.07 6.84
CA GLY A 150 -0.49 4.03 5.71
C GLY A 150 -0.61 5.21 4.77
N GLU A 151 0.45 5.37 4.01
CA GLU A 151 0.54 6.37 2.95
C GLU A 151 0.42 5.68 1.59
N ARG A 152 -0.35 6.28 0.70
CA ARG A 152 -0.45 5.87 -0.70
C ARG A 152 0.05 6.98 -1.58
N VAL A 153 0.93 6.63 -2.50
CA VAL A 153 1.33 7.51 -3.60
C VAL A 153 0.53 7.16 -4.84
N SER A 154 0.04 8.17 -5.50
CA SER A 154 -0.67 8.02 -6.77
C SER A 154 -0.38 9.19 -7.69
N ALA A 155 -0.49 8.98 -8.98
CA ALA A 155 -0.46 10.06 -9.95
C ALA A 155 -1.63 11.03 -9.72
N LYS A 156 -1.45 12.30 -10.04
CA LYS A 156 -2.52 13.31 -9.95
C LYS A 156 -3.77 12.92 -10.77
N ASN A 157 -3.58 12.20 -11.87
CA ASN A 157 -4.66 11.68 -12.72
C ASN A 157 -5.15 10.27 -12.33
N ASN A 158 -4.65 9.71 -11.24
CA ASN A 158 -4.94 8.35 -10.73
C ASN A 158 -4.59 7.19 -11.69
N LEU A 159 -3.79 7.42 -12.71
CA LEU A 159 -3.31 6.35 -13.59
C LEU A 159 -2.02 5.75 -13.04
N PRO A 160 -1.76 4.46 -13.27
CA PRO A 160 -0.48 3.85 -12.97
C PRO A 160 0.66 4.57 -13.73
N ILE A 161 1.80 4.72 -13.07
CA ILE A 161 3.00 5.29 -13.69
C ILE A 161 4.01 4.16 -13.86
N ALA A 162 4.50 4.03 -15.08
CA ALA A 162 5.69 3.26 -15.41
C ALA A 162 6.44 4.05 -16.47
N SER A 163 7.43 4.83 -16.07
CA SER A 163 8.13 5.75 -16.96
C SER A 163 9.60 5.87 -16.62
N LYS A 164 10.41 6.35 -17.57
CA LYS A 164 11.77 6.77 -17.27
C LYS A 164 11.77 8.01 -16.38
N ILE A 165 12.75 8.08 -15.49
CA ILE A 165 13.02 9.31 -14.75
C ILE A 165 13.58 10.34 -15.75
N PRO A 166 13.10 11.61 -15.70
CA PRO A 166 13.60 12.64 -16.61
C PRO A 166 15.13 12.79 -16.55
N GLY A 167 15.76 12.81 -17.70
CA GLY A 167 17.22 12.91 -17.82
C GLY A 167 17.99 11.59 -17.69
N ALA A 168 17.34 10.51 -17.28
CA ALA A 168 17.97 9.19 -17.16
C ALA A 168 17.74 8.31 -18.39
N LYS A 169 18.70 7.42 -18.69
CA LYS A 169 18.61 6.44 -19.77
C LYS A 169 18.03 5.10 -19.30
N ASN A 170 18.51 4.62 -18.16
CA ASN A 170 18.23 3.27 -17.66
C ASN A 170 17.58 3.28 -16.26
N ILE A 171 16.95 4.39 -15.87
CA ILE A 171 16.31 4.51 -14.57
C ILE A 171 14.82 4.78 -14.77
N TYR A 172 14.01 4.00 -14.08
CA TYR A 172 12.56 3.99 -14.20
C TYR A 172 11.90 4.21 -12.84
N CYS A 173 10.74 4.83 -12.83
CA CYS A 173 9.83 4.88 -11.68
C CYS A 173 8.58 4.04 -11.97
N ILE A 174 8.13 3.31 -10.96
CA ILE A 174 6.93 2.46 -11.02
C ILE A 174 6.07 2.72 -9.78
#